data_c4804573b5004ba5f8c3a2944ac2905f
#
_entry.id   c4804573b5004ba5f8c3a2944ac2905f
#
_cell.length_a   1.000
_cell.length_b   1.000
_cell.length_c   1.000
_cell.angle_alpha   90.00
_cell.angle_beta   90.00
_cell.angle_gamma   90.00
#
_symmetry.space_group_name_H-M   'P 1'
#
loop_
_entity.id
_entity.type
_entity.pdbx_description
1 polymer ?
#
loop_
_entity_poly.entity_id
_entity_poly.type
_entity_poly.pdbx_seq_one_letter_code
_entity_poly.pdbx_strand_id
1 'polypeptide(L)'
;MAANPRAAAVAALVRQEQDGFSNLILDAELKRQKLEGRDKAFASAIFYTVLEHRGTLDYILEQFLPKGLAKLDAPVREILRAALAQARYMQVPVSAAVNEAVKLTRSFKKSSASGLVNAVLRRACTYDLDTAVFRDDIERLMVLGSAGRDVAEFLHKNYPDEARNILTYKADGGLTSLRANPLKADAAALCEKLTALGVREVRQGVVPGSVLARFEGSPADQELFRQGYYHVEGQASQLAALCVEAKP
;
A
#
# COMPACT_ATOMS: atom_id res chain seq x y z
N MET A 1 0.85 -5.70 -27.62
CA MET A 1 0.41 -6.60 -26.54
C MET A 1 -0.65 -5.87 -25.73
N ALA A 2 -1.72 -6.55 -25.33
CA ALA A 2 -2.72 -5.94 -24.44
C ALA A 2 -2.03 -5.43 -23.17
N ALA A 3 -2.44 -4.26 -22.69
CA ALA A 3 -1.93 -3.67 -21.46
C ALA A 3 -2.19 -4.64 -20.29
N ASN A 4 -1.15 -4.94 -19.50
CA ASN A 4 -1.25 -5.89 -18.41
C ASN A 4 -0.91 -5.16 -17.10
N PRO A 5 -1.91 -4.90 -16.22
CA PRO A 5 -1.70 -4.14 -14.98
C PRO A 5 -0.68 -4.80 -14.05
N ARG A 6 -0.63 -6.13 -14.00
CA ARG A 6 0.38 -6.85 -13.19
C ARG A 6 1.79 -6.66 -13.73
N ALA A 7 1.94 -6.68 -15.05
CA ALA A 7 3.24 -6.43 -15.69
C ALA A 7 3.71 -5.00 -15.45
N ALA A 8 2.80 -4.02 -15.50
CA ALA A 8 3.10 -2.63 -15.19
C ALA A 8 3.56 -2.45 -13.74
N ALA A 9 2.85 -3.04 -12.78
CA ALA A 9 3.23 -2.99 -11.37
C ALA A 9 4.62 -3.61 -11.14
N VAL A 10 4.89 -4.79 -11.69
CA VAL A 10 6.21 -5.44 -11.58
C VAL A 10 7.31 -4.61 -12.23
N ALA A 11 7.07 -4.03 -13.40
CA ALA A 11 8.06 -3.17 -14.06
C ALA A 11 8.36 -1.90 -13.23
N ALA A 12 7.34 -1.30 -12.62
CA ALA A 12 7.51 -0.16 -11.72
C ALA A 12 8.30 -0.54 -10.47
N LEU A 13 8.02 -1.71 -9.85
CA LEU A 13 8.75 -2.22 -8.69
C LEU A 13 10.24 -2.47 -8.99
N VAL A 14 10.53 -3.09 -10.15
CA VAL A 14 11.92 -3.30 -10.59
C VAL A 14 12.67 -1.99 -10.76
N ARG A 15 12.03 -0.96 -11.30
CA ARG A 15 12.64 0.37 -11.43
C ARG A 15 12.81 1.06 -10.08
N GLN A 16 11.85 0.92 -9.18
CA GLN A 16 11.89 1.52 -7.86
C GLN A 16 13.05 1.00 -7.00
N GLU A 17 13.53 -0.23 -7.22
CA GLU A 17 14.74 -0.74 -6.56
C GLU A 17 16.02 0.02 -6.98
N GLN A 18 16.00 0.68 -8.13
CA GLN A 18 17.16 1.39 -8.68
C GLN A 18 17.11 2.90 -8.41
N ASP A 19 15.92 3.50 -8.46
CA ASP A 19 15.73 4.96 -8.42
C ASP A 19 14.49 5.38 -7.58
N GLY A 20 14.68 6.00 -6.52
CA GLY A 20 14.02 6.45 -5.33
C GLY A 20 12.55 6.89 -5.26
N PHE A 21 11.94 7.61 -6.17
CA PHE A 21 10.60 8.20 -5.97
C PHE A 21 9.47 7.35 -6.52
N SER A 22 8.86 6.55 -5.64
CA SER A 22 7.87 5.53 -5.98
C SER A 22 6.64 6.07 -6.76
N ASN A 23 6.13 7.24 -6.41
CA ASN A 23 4.97 7.84 -7.09
C ASN A 23 5.29 8.26 -8.54
N LEU A 24 6.47 8.84 -8.79
CA LEU A 24 6.88 9.26 -10.13
C LEU A 24 7.16 8.06 -11.04
N ILE A 25 7.78 7.03 -10.51
CA ILE A 25 8.09 5.80 -11.24
C ILE A 25 6.80 5.08 -11.65
N LEU A 26 5.86 4.95 -10.71
CA LEU A 26 4.58 4.30 -10.99
C LEU A 26 3.80 5.08 -12.06
N ASP A 27 3.67 6.39 -11.92
CA ASP A 27 2.93 7.23 -12.87
C ASP A 27 3.55 7.16 -14.29
N ALA A 28 4.87 7.22 -14.40
CA ALA A 28 5.58 7.06 -15.66
C ALA A 28 5.32 5.69 -16.30
N GLU A 29 5.31 4.61 -15.52
CA GLU A 29 5.07 3.27 -16.02
C GLU A 29 3.61 3.06 -16.47
N LEU A 30 2.65 3.59 -15.70
CA LEU A 30 1.22 3.55 -16.05
C LEU A 30 0.94 4.29 -17.36
N LYS A 31 1.53 5.49 -17.52
CA LYS A 31 1.46 6.29 -18.76
C LYS A 31 2.10 5.55 -19.94
N ARG A 32 3.29 4.96 -19.74
CA ARG A 32 4.01 4.19 -20.77
C ARG A 32 3.18 3.02 -21.30
N GLN A 33 2.46 2.34 -20.41
CA GLN A 33 1.60 1.20 -20.78
C GLN A 33 0.16 1.61 -21.15
N LYS A 34 -0.15 2.92 -21.09
CA LYS A 34 -1.48 3.48 -21.40
C LYS A 34 -2.58 2.80 -20.58
N LEU A 35 -2.32 2.55 -19.29
CA LEU A 35 -3.30 1.98 -18.39
C LEU A 35 -4.26 3.06 -17.89
N GLU A 36 -5.56 2.76 -17.92
CA GLU A 36 -6.62 3.67 -17.49
C GLU A 36 -7.64 2.93 -16.60
N GLY A 37 -8.49 3.68 -15.92
CA GLY A 37 -9.60 3.17 -15.15
C GLY A 37 -9.20 2.07 -14.16
N ARG A 38 -9.89 0.93 -14.23
CA ARG A 38 -9.69 -0.21 -13.32
C ARG A 38 -8.29 -0.83 -13.41
N ASP A 39 -7.71 -0.90 -14.59
CA ASP A 39 -6.38 -1.49 -14.78
C ASP A 39 -5.29 -0.60 -14.16
N LYS A 40 -5.41 0.73 -14.29
CA LYS A 40 -4.55 1.69 -13.61
C LYS A 40 -4.67 1.54 -12.09
N ALA A 41 -5.89 1.51 -11.57
CA ALA A 41 -6.13 1.37 -10.13
C ALA A 41 -5.57 0.04 -9.59
N PHE A 42 -5.75 -1.06 -10.32
CA PHE A 42 -5.26 -2.38 -9.91
C PHE A 42 -3.74 -2.47 -9.93
N ALA A 43 -3.07 -1.93 -10.96
CA ALA A 43 -1.62 -1.84 -11.00
C ALA A 43 -1.05 -1.02 -9.84
N SER A 44 -1.66 0.12 -9.55
CA SER A 44 -1.28 0.98 -8.41
C SER A 44 -1.48 0.27 -7.07
N ALA A 45 -2.60 -0.44 -6.90
CA ALA A 45 -2.86 -1.21 -5.70
C ALA A 45 -1.80 -2.29 -5.47
N ILE A 46 -1.42 -3.06 -6.51
CA ILE A 46 -0.34 -4.06 -6.40
C ILE A 46 0.97 -3.39 -5.97
N PHE A 47 1.34 -2.30 -6.64
CA PHE A 47 2.59 -1.60 -6.40
C PHE A 47 2.70 -1.12 -4.94
N TYR A 48 1.70 -0.40 -4.45
CA TYR A 48 1.73 0.12 -3.08
C TYR A 48 1.58 -0.98 -2.03
N THR A 49 0.78 -2.03 -2.28
CA THR A 49 0.69 -3.18 -1.36
C THR A 49 2.04 -3.88 -1.20
N VAL A 50 2.81 -4.02 -2.29
CA VAL A 50 4.17 -4.59 -2.20
C VAL A 50 5.09 -3.69 -1.40
N LEU A 51 5.07 -2.37 -1.60
CA LEU A 51 5.91 -1.45 -0.85
C LEU A 51 5.57 -1.44 0.64
N GLU A 52 4.27 -1.39 0.96
CA GLU A 52 3.77 -1.40 2.34
C GLU A 52 4.16 -2.66 3.11
N HIS A 53 4.10 -3.81 2.45
CA HIS A 53 4.32 -5.11 3.09
C HIS A 53 5.65 -5.78 2.70
N ARG A 54 6.60 -5.03 2.14
CA ARG A 54 7.85 -5.59 1.59
C ARG A 54 8.59 -6.47 2.58
N GLY A 55 8.76 -6.02 3.81
CA GLY A 55 9.47 -6.78 4.86
C GLY A 55 8.79 -8.11 5.19
N THR A 56 7.46 -8.10 5.35
CA THR A 56 6.66 -9.30 5.57
C THR A 56 6.73 -10.26 4.40
N LEU A 57 6.58 -9.74 3.16
CA LEU A 57 6.63 -10.56 1.95
C LEU A 57 8.00 -11.22 1.79
N ASP A 58 9.08 -10.48 2.02
CA ASP A 58 10.45 -11.00 1.93
C ASP A 58 10.70 -12.09 2.95
N TYR A 59 10.32 -11.87 4.21
CA TYR A 59 10.43 -12.88 5.27
C TYR A 59 9.74 -14.19 4.88
N ILE A 60 8.51 -14.13 4.37
CA ILE A 60 7.77 -15.32 3.95
C ILE A 60 8.44 -16.01 2.77
N LEU A 61 8.86 -15.26 1.75
CA LEU A 61 9.49 -15.83 0.56
C LEU A 61 10.82 -16.50 0.88
N GLU A 62 11.60 -15.95 1.80
CA GLU A 62 12.90 -16.50 2.21
C GLU A 62 12.78 -17.87 2.90
N GLN A 63 11.65 -18.19 3.54
CA GLN A 63 11.41 -19.54 4.08
C GLN A 63 11.45 -20.64 2.99
N PHE A 64 11.25 -20.26 1.74
CA PHE A 64 11.14 -21.20 0.59
C PHE A 64 12.22 -21.02 -0.46
N LEU A 65 13.22 -20.17 -0.20
CA LEU A 65 14.31 -19.83 -1.11
C LEU A 65 15.68 -20.19 -0.49
N PRO A 66 16.22 -21.40 -0.70
CA PRO A 66 17.46 -21.85 -0.04
C PRO A 66 18.69 -20.95 -0.29
N LYS A 67 18.68 -20.23 -1.42
CA LYS A 67 19.77 -19.30 -1.78
C LYS A 67 19.44 -17.84 -1.43
N GLY A 68 18.30 -17.60 -0.80
CA GLY A 68 17.80 -16.27 -0.45
C GLY A 68 17.21 -15.48 -1.61
N LEU A 69 16.33 -14.55 -1.27
CA LEU A 69 15.60 -13.70 -2.23
C LEU A 69 16.55 -12.76 -3.00
N ALA A 70 17.59 -12.27 -2.35
CA ALA A 70 18.57 -11.35 -2.95
C ALA A 70 19.37 -11.95 -4.13
N LYS A 71 19.42 -13.28 -4.24
CA LYS A 71 20.11 -13.97 -5.35
C LYS A 71 19.25 -14.11 -6.61
N LEU A 72 18.00 -13.76 -6.54
CA LEU A 72 17.11 -13.79 -7.70
C LEU A 72 17.29 -12.53 -8.56
N ASP A 73 17.08 -12.67 -9.87
CA ASP A 73 16.94 -11.51 -10.76
C ASP A 73 15.81 -10.60 -10.27
N ALA A 74 15.99 -9.27 -10.34
CA ALA A 74 15.00 -8.31 -9.90
C ALA A 74 13.57 -8.57 -10.44
N PRO A 75 13.35 -8.85 -11.74
CA PRO A 75 12.00 -9.17 -12.21
C PRO A 75 11.40 -10.42 -11.57
N VAL A 76 12.19 -11.46 -11.27
CA VAL A 76 11.68 -12.68 -10.63
C VAL A 76 11.31 -12.40 -9.18
N ARG A 77 12.14 -11.65 -8.47
CA ARG A 77 11.89 -11.22 -7.09
C ARG A 77 10.61 -10.40 -6.99
N GLU A 78 10.43 -9.40 -7.87
CA GLU A 78 9.23 -8.57 -7.85
C GLU A 78 7.96 -9.31 -8.33
N ILE A 79 8.07 -10.28 -9.21
CA ILE A 79 6.96 -11.19 -9.55
C ILE A 79 6.50 -11.98 -8.33
N LEU A 80 7.44 -12.53 -7.54
CA LEU A 80 7.12 -13.27 -6.31
C LEU A 80 6.44 -12.36 -5.28
N ARG A 81 7.00 -11.17 -5.01
CA ARG A 81 6.42 -10.17 -4.11
C ARG A 81 5.01 -9.78 -4.54
N ALA A 82 4.83 -9.40 -5.79
CA ALA A 82 3.55 -8.96 -6.33
C ALA A 82 2.47 -10.06 -6.30
N ALA A 83 2.83 -11.30 -6.58
CA ALA A 83 1.88 -12.42 -6.52
C ALA A 83 1.48 -12.75 -5.08
N LEU A 84 2.44 -12.79 -4.15
CA LEU A 84 2.17 -13.05 -2.74
C LEU A 84 1.33 -11.91 -2.14
N ALA A 85 1.62 -10.65 -2.46
CA ALA A 85 0.85 -9.49 -2.03
C ALA A 85 -0.62 -9.58 -2.50
N GLN A 86 -0.85 -9.94 -3.77
CA GLN A 86 -2.20 -10.11 -4.30
C GLN A 86 -2.99 -11.21 -3.57
N ALA A 87 -2.35 -12.36 -3.32
CA ALA A 87 -3.00 -13.48 -2.64
C ALA A 87 -3.30 -13.16 -1.16
N ARG A 88 -2.41 -12.44 -0.48
CA ARG A 88 -2.45 -12.23 0.96
C ARG A 88 -3.27 -11.01 1.39
N TYR A 89 -3.17 -9.92 0.62
CA TYR A 89 -3.74 -8.62 1.01
C TYR A 89 -4.82 -8.09 0.07
N MET A 90 -4.92 -8.62 -1.16
CA MET A 90 -5.85 -8.08 -2.17
C MET A 90 -6.98 -9.06 -2.52
N GLN A 91 -7.17 -10.10 -1.74
CA GLN A 91 -8.25 -11.10 -1.94
C GLN A 91 -8.25 -11.77 -3.33
N VAL A 92 -7.10 -11.79 -4.00
CA VAL A 92 -6.96 -12.52 -5.27
C VAL A 92 -6.80 -14.01 -4.95
N PRO A 93 -7.59 -14.90 -5.58
CA PRO A 93 -7.44 -16.34 -5.36
C PRO A 93 -5.99 -16.81 -5.62
N VAL A 94 -5.45 -17.65 -4.73
CA VAL A 94 -4.06 -18.14 -4.80
C VAL A 94 -3.73 -18.74 -6.15
N SER A 95 -4.63 -19.57 -6.70
CA SER A 95 -4.43 -20.19 -8.02
C SER A 95 -4.31 -19.16 -9.15
N ALA A 96 -5.10 -18.08 -9.09
CA ALA A 96 -5.04 -17.00 -10.06
C ALA A 96 -3.72 -16.20 -9.93
N ALA A 97 -3.33 -15.84 -8.70
CA ALA A 97 -2.08 -15.13 -8.43
C ALA A 97 -0.87 -15.93 -8.94
N VAL A 98 -0.80 -17.22 -8.63
CA VAL A 98 0.28 -18.12 -9.05
C VAL A 98 0.32 -18.27 -10.59
N ASN A 99 -0.82 -18.52 -11.22
CA ASN A 99 -0.89 -18.69 -12.67
C ASN A 99 -0.43 -17.42 -13.42
N GLU A 100 -0.88 -16.25 -12.97
CA GLU A 100 -0.47 -14.97 -13.55
C GLU A 100 1.03 -14.69 -13.31
N ALA A 101 1.56 -14.99 -12.12
CA ALA A 101 2.99 -14.89 -11.85
C ALA A 101 3.85 -15.75 -12.82
N VAL A 102 3.44 -16.99 -13.06
CA VAL A 102 4.11 -17.87 -14.02
C VAL A 102 4.07 -17.30 -15.45
N LYS A 103 2.94 -16.69 -15.87
CA LYS A 103 2.87 -16.00 -17.17
C LYS A 103 3.81 -14.79 -17.22
N LEU A 104 3.91 -14.02 -16.13
CA LEU A 104 4.79 -12.86 -16.05
C LEU A 104 6.27 -13.23 -16.21
N THR A 105 6.73 -14.41 -15.75
CA THR A 105 8.13 -14.82 -15.98
C THR A 105 8.47 -14.86 -17.46
N ARG A 106 7.53 -15.28 -18.32
CA ARG A 106 7.70 -15.28 -19.77
C ARG A 106 7.72 -13.86 -20.34
N SER A 107 6.82 -13.00 -19.88
CA SER A 107 6.75 -11.59 -20.31
C SER A 107 8.03 -10.83 -20.00
N PHE A 108 8.68 -11.14 -18.88
CA PHE A 108 9.96 -10.55 -18.45
C PHE A 108 11.18 -11.34 -18.95
N LYS A 109 11.01 -12.26 -19.92
CA LYS A 109 12.11 -13.09 -20.49
C LYS A 109 12.86 -13.92 -19.43
N LYS A 110 12.15 -14.38 -18.40
CA LYS A 110 12.66 -15.20 -17.29
C LYS A 110 11.95 -16.56 -17.21
N SER A 111 11.67 -17.16 -18.37
CA SER A 111 10.91 -18.42 -18.48
C SER A 111 11.53 -19.58 -17.69
N SER A 112 12.86 -19.62 -17.56
CA SER A 112 13.56 -20.62 -16.75
C SER A 112 13.20 -20.58 -15.26
N ALA A 113 12.72 -19.42 -14.75
CA ALA A 113 12.28 -19.27 -13.38
C ALA A 113 10.83 -19.72 -13.13
N SER A 114 10.07 -20.11 -14.17
CA SER A 114 8.64 -20.44 -14.04
C SER A 114 8.37 -21.56 -13.03
N GLY A 115 9.18 -22.60 -13.03
CA GLY A 115 9.07 -23.72 -12.06
C GLY A 115 9.33 -23.27 -10.62
N LEU A 116 10.38 -22.46 -10.42
CA LEU A 116 10.71 -21.90 -9.12
C LEU A 116 9.58 -21.01 -8.59
N VAL A 117 9.09 -20.06 -9.41
CA VAL A 117 8.00 -19.15 -9.06
C VAL A 117 6.74 -19.92 -8.65
N ASN A 118 6.35 -20.93 -9.43
CA ASN A 118 5.19 -21.77 -9.08
C ASN A 118 5.39 -22.53 -7.75
N ALA A 119 6.54 -23.16 -7.55
CA ALA A 119 6.82 -23.95 -6.37
C ALA A 119 6.88 -23.09 -5.10
N VAL A 120 7.56 -21.94 -5.15
CA VAL A 120 7.69 -21.01 -4.03
C VAL A 120 6.33 -20.42 -3.66
N LEU A 121 5.58 -19.90 -4.64
CA LEU A 121 4.30 -19.23 -4.35
C LEU A 121 3.25 -20.18 -3.79
N ARG A 122 3.17 -21.42 -4.24
CA ARG A 122 2.23 -22.41 -3.69
C ARG A 122 2.42 -22.63 -2.19
N ARG A 123 3.65 -22.56 -1.71
CA ARG A 123 3.99 -22.70 -0.28
C ARG A 123 3.88 -21.36 0.45
N ALA A 124 4.40 -20.29 -0.12
CA ALA A 124 4.41 -18.96 0.49
C ALA A 124 2.99 -18.41 0.74
N CYS A 125 2.05 -18.64 -0.19
CA CYS A 125 0.67 -18.18 -0.04
C CYS A 125 -0.09 -18.85 1.10
N THR A 126 0.33 -20.05 1.54
CA THR A 126 -0.27 -20.79 2.66
C THR A 126 0.53 -20.66 3.95
N TYR A 127 1.61 -19.89 3.95
CA TYR A 127 2.45 -19.69 5.13
C TYR A 127 1.70 -18.91 6.21
N ASP A 128 1.65 -19.47 7.40
CA ASP A 128 1.00 -18.87 8.55
C ASP A 128 2.03 -18.11 9.41
N LEU A 129 1.88 -16.78 9.48
CA LEU A 129 2.73 -15.91 10.30
C LEU A 129 2.49 -16.08 11.81
N ASP A 130 1.33 -16.58 12.22
CA ASP A 130 1.05 -16.78 13.63
C ASP A 130 1.83 -17.98 14.20
N THR A 131 2.28 -18.87 13.33
CA THR A 131 3.16 -20.01 13.69
C THR A 131 4.64 -19.74 13.45
N ALA A 132 4.99 -18.53 12.98
CA ALA A 132 6.37 -18.15 12.68
C ALA A 132 7.21 -18.03 13.94
N VAL A 133 8.44 -18.57 13.88
CA VAL A 133 9.43 -18.43 14.95
C VAL A 133 10.36 -17.27 14.59
N PHE A 134 10.35 -16.23 15.40
CA PHE A 134 11.24 -15.07 15.26
C PHE A 134 12.42 -15.21 16.22
N ARG A 135 13.56 -14.64 15.85
CA ARG A 135 14.78 -14.66 16.68
C ARG A 135 14.62 -13.85 17.96
N ASP A 136 13.92 -12.71 17.84
CA ASP A 136 13.68 -11.77 18.91
C ASP A 136 12.41 -10.93 18.62
N ASP A 137 11.99 -10.11 19.59
CA ASP A 137 10.81 -9.23 19.46
C ASP A 137 11.02 -8.14 18.39
N ILE A 138 12.26 -7.71 18.15
CA ILE A 138 12.56 -6.72 17.12
C ILE A 138 12.29 -7.32 15.73
N GLU A 139 12.80 -8.52 15.46
CA GLU A 139 12.50 -9.22 14.20
C GLU A 139 10.99 -9.44 14.03
N ARG A 140 10.31 -9.83 15.10
CA ARG A 140 8.85 -9.98 15.09
C ARG A 140 8.15 -8.70 14.69
N LEU A 141 8.52 -7.55 15.26
CA LEU A 141 7.97 -6.24 14.93
C LEU A 141 8.28 -5.84 13.49
N MET A 142 9.53 -6.06 13.05
CA MET A 142 9.95 -5.79 11.67
C MET A 142 9.12 -6.57 10.66
N VAL A 143 8.88 -7.85 10.92
CA VAL A 143 8.14 -8.73 10.00
C VAL A 143 6.65 -8.42 10.02
N LEU A 144 6.04 -8.32 11.19
CA LEU A 144 4.58 -8.11 11.29
C LEU A 144 4.17 -6.71 10.84
N GLY A 145 5.00 -5.69 11.10
CA GLY A 145 4.76 -4.30 10.70
C GLY A 145 5.40 -3.90 9.38
N SER A 146 6.16 -4.79 8.73
CA SER A 146 6.97 -4.46 7.55
C SER A 146 7.85 -3.21 7.76
N ALA A 147 8.39 -3.05 8.97
CA ALA A 147 9.12 -1.86 9.41
C ALA A 147 10.65 -2.05 9.35
N GLY A 148 11.37 -0.95 9.20
CA GLY A 148 12.82 -0.94 9.36
C GLY A 148 13.22 -1.24 10.81
N ARG A 149 14.46 -1.75 11.01
CA ARG A 149 14.98 -2.13 12.32
C ARG A 149 14.95 -0.96 13.31
N ASP A 150 15.40 0.21 12.88
CA ASP A 150 15.45 1.45 13.71
C ASP A 150 14.09 1.85 14.24
N VAL A 151 13.04 1.72 13.40
CA VAL A 151 11.65 2.00 13.83
C VAL A 151 11.18 0.94 14.80
N ALA A 152 11.46 -0.34 14.53
CA ALA A 152 11.08 -1.44 15.42
C ALA A 152 11.76 -1.32 16.79
N GLU A 153 13.08 -1.02 16.83
CA GLU A 153 13.85 -0.81 18.05
C GLU A 153 13.36 0.42 18.83
N PHE A 154 13.09 1.53 18.14
CA PHE A 154 12.54 2.73 18.75
C PHE A 154 11.19 2.46 19.43
N LEU A 155 10.27 1.79 18.73
CA LEU A 155 8.94 1.49 19.25
C LEU A 155 9.00 0.48 20.39
N HIS A 156 9.81 -0.57 20.25
CA HIS A 156 10.00 -1.56 21.32
C HIS A 156 10.53 -0.93 22.60
N LYS A 157 11.47 0.02 22.48
CA LYS A 157 12.07 0.72 23.62
C LYS A 157 11.12 1.70 24.29
N ASN A 158 10.36 2.48 23.51
CA ASN A 158 9.59 3.61 24.03
C ASN A 158 8.11 3.30 24.23
N TYR A 159 7.58 2.29 23.53
CA TYR A 159 6.15 1.90 23.52
C TYR A 159 6.01 0.38 23.48
N PRO A 160 6.60 -0.38 24.43
CA PRO A 160 6.69 -1.85 24.35
C PRO A 160 5.32 -2.52 24.23
N ASP A 161 4.31 -2.04 24.94
CA ASP A 161 2.97 -2.63 24.94
C ASP A 161 2.17 -2.29 23.68
N GLU A 162 2.43 -1.13 23.06
CA GLU A 162 1.70 -0.62 21.89
C GLU A 162 2.44 -0.84 20.56
N ALA A 163 3.75 -1.16 20.59
CA ALA A 163 4.60 -1.21 19.41
C ALA A 163 3.98 -2.05 18.26
N ARG A 164 3.44 -3.24 18.59
CA ARG A 164 2.75 -4.08 17.62
C ARG A 164 1.51 -3.40 17.04
N ASN A 165 0.68 -2.83 17.90
CA ASN A 165 -0.57 -2.18 17.47
C ASN A 165 -0.29 -0.96 16.60
N ILE A 166 0.74 -0.17 16.93
CA ILE A 166 1.18 0.98 16.13
C ILE A 166 1.60 0.53 14.73
N LEU A 167 2.45 -0.51 14.63
CA LEU A 167 2.97 -0.99 13.35
C LEU A 167 1.95 -1.72 12.50
N THR A 168 0.96 -2.37 13.12
CA THR A 168 -0.07 -3.12 12.40
C THR A 168 -1.40 -2.36 12.28
N TYR A 169 -1.43 -1.12 12.75
CA TYR A 169 -2.63 -0.28 12.64
C TYR A 169 -3.03 -0.09 11.19
N LYS A 170 -4.27 -0.42 10.91
CA LYS A 170 -4.88 -0.13 9.61
C LYS A 170 -5.82 1.05 9.79
N ALA A 171 -5.56 2.13 9.06
CA ALA A 171 -6.49 3.25 9.02
C ALA A 171 -7.89 2.77 8.58
N ASP A 172 -8.93 3.33 9.18
CA ASP A 172 -10.33 2.95 8.99
C ASP A 172 -10.69 2.77 7.51
N GLY A 173 -10.61 1.53 7.05
CA GLY A 173 -11.26 0.99 5.85
C GLY A 173 -11.32 1.85 4.59
N GLY A 174 -10.33 2.71 4.32
CA GLY A 174 -10.27 3.51 3.09
C GLY A 174 -11.05 4.83 3.15
N LEU A 175 -11.33 5.36 4.36
CA LEU A 175 -11.82 6.72 4.52
C LEU A 175 -10.68 7.72 4.25
N THR A 176 -10.97 8.73 3.45
CA THR A 176 -10.06 9.86 3.23
C THR A 176 -10.32 10.93 4.29
N SER A 177 -9.25 11.39 4.92
CA SER A 177 -9.30 12.51 5.84
C SER A 177 -9.16 13.83 5.09
N LEU A 178 -10.07 14.75 5.38
CA LEU A 178 -10.16 16.08 4.80
C LEU A 178 -10.06 17.13 5.89
N ARG A 179 -9.47 18.27 5.59
CA ARG A 179 -9.56 19.49 6.39
C ARG A 179 -10.52 20.46 5.75
N ALA A 180 -11.60 20.82 6.44
CA ALA A 180 -12.52 21.85 5.99
C ALA A 180 -11.82 23.22 5.89
N ASN A 181 -12.16 24.00 4.89
CA ASN A 181 -11.70 25.38 4.78
C ASN A 181 -12.66 26.30 5.56
N PRO A 182 -12.25 26.82 6.72
CA PRO A 182 -13.15 27.61 7.58
C PRO A 182 -13.62 28.93 6.94
N LEU A 183 -12.95 29.40 5.89
CA LEU A 183 -13.39 30.57 5.14
C LEU A 183 -14.60 30.26 4.21
N LYS A 184 -14.96 29.00 4.02
CA LYS A 184 -16.05 28.57 3.12
C LYS A 184 -17.12 27.71 3.79
N ALA A 185 -16.70 26.80 4.67
CA ALA A 185 -17.60 25.94 5.41
C ALA A 185 -16.87 25.36 6.64
N ASP A 186 -17.57 25.15 7.72
CA ASP A 186 -17.11 24.33 8.83
C ASP A 186 -17.23 22.82 8.48
N ALA A 187 -16.79 21.95 9.40
CA ALA A 187 -16.81 20.51 9.19
C ALA A 187 -18.24 19.96 9.04
N ALA A 188 -19.23 20.52 9.75
CA ALA A 188 -20.62 20.08 9.68
C ALA A 188 -21.23 20.41 8.30
N ALA A 189 -21.09 21.65 7.87
CA ALA A 189 -21.57 22.10 6.56
C ALA A 189 -20.84 21.38 5.40
N LEU A 190 -19.56 21.04 5.56
CA LEU A 190 -18.83 20.24 4.58
C LEU A 190 -19.39 18.81 4.53
N CYS A 191 -19.72 18.19 5.67
CA CYS A 191 -20.34 16.87 5.70
C CYS A 191 -21.68 16.86 4.95
N GLU A 192 -22.54 17.86 5.17
CA GLU A 192 -23.81 18.00 4.46
C GLU A 192 -23.63 18.11 2.94
N LYS A 193 -22.71 18.98 2.50
CA LYS A 193 -22.39 19.17 1.08
C LYS A 193 -21.87 17.90 0.40
N LEU A 194 -20.95 17.18 1.05
CA LEU A 194 -20.41 15.91 0.52
C LEU A 194 -21.48 14.83 0.44
N THR A 195 -22.34 14.73 1.46
CA THR A 195 -23.46 13.79 1.49
C THR A 195 -24.46 14.10 0.36
N ALA A 196 -24.79 15.37 0.14
CA ALA A 196 -25.68 15.79 -0.95
C ALA A 196 -25.11 15.45 -2.34
N LEU A 197 -23.80 15.37 -2.49
CA LEU A 197 -23.12 14.91 -3.71
C LEU A 197 -22.99 13.38 -3.84
N GLY A 198 -23.57 12.61 -2.90
CA GLY A 198 -23.54 11.16 -2.91
C GLY A 198 -22.24 10.53 -2.40
N VAL A 199 -21.37 11.30 -1.77
CA VAL A 199 -20.16 10.75 -1.12
C VAL A 199 -20.60 9.91 0.08
N ARG A 200 -20.01 8.73 0.24
CA ARG A 200 -20.42 7.76 1.25
C ARG A 200 -19.64 7.92 2.57
N GLU A 201 -20.24 7.40 3.64
CA GLU A 201 -19.61 7.32 4.97
C GLU A 201 -19.01 8.66 5.43
N VAL A 202 -19.73 9.76 5.15
CA VAL A 202 -19.26 11.10 5.52
C VAL A 202 -19.54 11.36 7.00
N ARG A 203 -18.50 11.70 7.74
CA ARG A 203 -18.62 12.06 9.17
C ARG A 203 -17.54 13.04 9.60
N GLN A 204 -17.78 13.76 10.67
CA GLN A 204 -16.71 14.55 11.29
C GLN A 204 -15.64 13.63 11.90
N GLY A 205 -14.38 14.05 11.82
CA GLY A 205 -13.27 13.37 12.46
C GLY A 205 -13.12 13.78 13.93
N VAL A 206 -12.09 13.25 14.60
CA VAL A 206 -11.80 13.55 16.02
C VAL A 206 -11.06 14.89 16.19
N VAL A 207 -10.41 15.38 15.14
CA VAL A 207 -9.72 16.68 15.15
C VAL A 207 -10.69 17.76 14.70
N PRO A 208 -10.78 18.91 15.40
CA PRO A 208 -11.63 20.02 14.98
C PRO A 208 -11.36 20.43 13.52
N GLY A 209 -12.43 20.58 12.75
CA GLY A 209 -12.35 20.92 11.32
C GLY A 209 -12.06 19.72 10.40
N SER A 210 -11.82 18.52 10.95
CA SER A 210 -11.61 17.31 10.13
C SER A 210 -12.92 16.65 9.72
N VAL A 211 -12.93 16.10 8.49
CA VAL A 211 -14.01 15.29 7.93
C VAL A 211 -13.42 14.01 7.38
N LEU A 212 -14.07 12.89 7.62
CA LEU A 212 -13.76 11.59 7.07
C LEU A 212 -14.82 11.22 6.04
N ALA A 213 -14.41 10.77 4.85
CA ALA A 213 -15.34 10.44 3.77
C ALA A 213 -14.79 9.34 2.86
N ARG A 214 -15.68 8.52 2.28
CA ARG A 214 -15.33 7.49 1.32
C ARG A 214 -15.62 7.97 -0.10
N PHE A 215 -14.58 8.10 -0.91
CA PHE A 215 -14.67 8.49 -2.30
C PHE A 215 -14.55 7.29 -3.24
N GLU A 216 -15.31 7.32 -4.34
CA GLU A 216 -15.16 6.39 -5.46
C GLU A 216 -14.19 6.98 -6.51
N GLY A 217 -12.96 7.26 -6.14
CA GLY A 217 -11.96 7.89 -6.98
C GLY A 217 -11.15 8.92 -6.21
N SER A 218 -10.50 9.84 -6.92
CA SER A 218 -9.71 10.88 -6.27
C SER A 218 -10.59 11.95 -5.63
N PRO A 219 -10.40 12.27 -4.35
CA PRO A 219 -11.06 13.42 -3.72
C PRO A 219 -10.77 14.75 -4.44
N ALA A 220 -9.61 14.85 -5.12
CA ALA A 220 -9.21 16.03 -5.87
C ALA A 220 -10.00 16.23 -7.18
N ASP A 221 -10.69 15.20 -7.66
CA ASP A 221 -11.55 15.29 -8.84
C ASP A 221 -12.93 15.89 -8.54
N GLN A 222 -13.24 16.09 -7.26
CA GLN A 222 -14.51 16.66 -6.82
C GLN A 222 -14.57 18.18 -7.05
N GLU A 223 -15.75 18.70 -7.43
CA GLU A 223 -15.95 20.12 -7.64
C GLU A 223 -15.71 20.95 -6.36
N LEU A 224 -16.13 20.45 -5.20
CA LEU A 224 -15.87 21.10 -3.90
C LEU A 224 -14.38 21.26 -3.59
N PHE A 225 -13.54 20.32 -4.04
CA PHE A 225 -12.08 20.45 -3.92
C PHE A 225 -11.56 21.60 -4.81
N ARG A 226 -11.97 21.64 -6.07
CA ARG A 226 -11.58 22.71 -7.01
C ARG A 226 -12.03 24.08 -6.55
N GLN A 227 -13.18 24.13 -5.91
CA GLN A 227 -13.70 25.36 -5.28
C GLN A 227 -13.02 25.67 -3.94
N GLY A 228 -12.14 24.82 -3.42
CA GLY A 228 -11.38 25.07 -2.21
C GLY A 228 -12.17 24.94 -0.91
N TYR A 229 -13.22 24.11 -0.87
CA TYR A 229 -13.98 23.83 0.35
C TYR A 229 -13.21 22.97 1.34
N TYR A 230 -12.24 22.17 0.86
CA TYR A 230 -11.42 21.30 1.68
C TYR A 230 -10.05 21.01 1.06
N HIS A 231 -9.12 20.56 1.89
CA HIS A 231 -7.88 19.91 1.51
C HIS A 231 -7.89 18.45 1.96
N VAL A 232 -7.17 17.58 1.22
CA VAL A 232 -6.88 16.22 1.66
C VAL A 232 -5.71 16.30 2.64
N GLU A 233 -5.98 16.03 3.92
CA GLU A 233 -4.98 16.15 4.98
C GLU A 233 -5.31 15.17 6.11
N GLY A 234 -4.31 14.38 6.54
CA GLY A 234 -4.45 13.42 7.63
C GLY A 234 -4.74 14.12 8.97
N GLN A 235 -5.55 13.51 9.85
CA GLN A 235 -5.90 14.12 11.12
C GLN A 235 -4.68 14.39 12.02
N ALA A 236 -3.63 13.54 11.95
CA ALA A 236 -2.39 13.78 12.70
C ALA A 236 -1.69 15.08 12.25
N SER A 237 -1.65 15.35 10.94
CA SER A 237 -1.09 16.59 10.39
C SER A 237 -1.93 17.81 10.79
N GLN A 238 -3.25 17.67 10.76
CA GLN A 238 -4.17 18.72 11.22
C GLN A 238 -3.95 19.03 12.71
N LEU A 239 -3.79 17.99 13.54
CA LEU A 239 -3.50 18.15 14.96
C LEU A 239 -2.16 18.86 15.18
N ALA A 240 -1.12 18.46 14.47
CA ALA A 240 0.19 19.13 14.55
C ALA A 240 0.09 20.61 14.19
N ALA A 241 -0.68 20.96 13.14
CA ALA A 241 -0.90 22.36 12.77
C ALA A 241 -1.67 23.15 13.86
N LEU A 242 -2.63 22.52 14.54
CA LEU A 242 -3.34 23.14 15.67
C LEU A 242 -2.43 23.38 16.87
N CYS A 243 -1.47 22.49 17.16
CA CYS A 243 -0.50 22.65 18.24
C CYS A 243 0.46 23.83 18.05
N VAL A 244 0.59 24.33 16.83
CA VAL A 244 1.42 25.54 16.55
C VAL A 244 0.74 26.81 17.05
N GLU A 245 -0.60 26.79 17.25
CA GLU A 245 -1.39 27.95 17.69
C GLU A 245 -1.11 29.23 16.89
N ALA A 246 -0.91 29.07 15.56
CA ALA A 246 -0.63 30.20 14.69
C ALA A 246 -1.75 31.24 14.78
N LYS A 247 -1.36 32.48 15.05
CA LYS A 247 -2.26 33.64 15.05
C LYS A 247 -2.10 34.39 13.73
N PRO A 248 -3.17 35.04 13.25
CA PRO A 248 -3.10 35.89 12.04
C PRO A 248 -2.15 37.06 12.24
#